data_56069a9fa7e7e8dbd38535ad43fe4bf2
#
_entry.id   56069a9fa7e7e8dbd38535ad43fe4bf2
#
_cell.length_a   1.000
_cell.length_b   1.000
_cell.length_c   1.000
_cell.angle_alpha   90.00
_cell.angle_beta   90.00
_cell.angle_gamma   90.00
#
_symmetry.space_group_name_H-M   'P 1'
#
loop_
_entity.id
_entity.type
_entity.pdbx_description
1 polymer ?
#
loop_
_entity_poly.entity_id
_entity_poly.type
_entity_poly.pdbx_seq_one_letter_code
_entity_poly.pdbx_strand_id
1 'polypeptide(L)'
;GVTLPDGTQVKLNAESSLSYTHDFGRELRQVNLEGEAYFEVTRNEDKPFVVHTKYLDIEVLGTSFNVYSYERENVMEMALISGRIKIQTCSEPSRVVYLKPNEKALFNKESGIITVEKTDNRFETAWLRGDLVFRSTTLSDVLAKLERRYGVNIHLNDSSLANDLFTGNFDSEYIVEVMDLLERHYDFTYDVRGDDIFIHP
;
A
#
# COMPACT_ATOMS: atom_id res chain seq x y z
N GLY A 1 5.77 -11.92 8.59
CA GLY A 1 4.64 -11.56 9.46
C GLY A 1 5.05 -11.42 10.91
N VAL A 2 4.35 -10.60 11.67
CA VAL A 2 4.61 -10.30 13.09
C VAL A 2 3.32 -10.51 13.86
N THR A 3 3.41 -11.07 15.08
CA THR A 3 2.31 -11.15 16.05
C THR A 3 2.56 -10.10 17.13
N LEU A 4 1.61 -9.18 17.31
CA LEU A 4 1.67 -8.15 18.35
C LEU A 4 1.28 -8.73 19.74
N PRO A 5 1.59 -8.01 20.85
CA PRO A 5 1.32 -8.51 22.21
C PRO A 5 -0.16 -8.80 22.51
N ASP A 6 -1.11 -8.19 21.78
CA ASP A 6 -2.56 -8.42 21.89
C ASP A 6 -3.08 -9.58 21.02
N GLY A 7 -2.18 -10.28 20.32
CA GLY A 7 -2.51 -11.37 19.40
C GLY A 7 -2.85 -10.93 17.97
N THR A 8 -2.86 -9.62 17.68
CA THR A 8 -3.04 -9.08 16.33
C THR A 8 -1.95 -9.60 15.39
N GLN A 9 -2.34 -10.09 14.22
CA GLN A 9 -1.42 -10.54 13.18
C GLN A 9 -1.20 -9.40 12.17
N VAL A 10 0.06 -9.14 11.83
CA VAL A 10 0.45 -8.14 10.84
C VAL A 10 1.37 -8.77 9.82
N LYS A 11 1.09 -8.56 8.53
CA LYS A 11 2.03 -8.84 7.43
C LYS A 11 2.50 -7.50 6.88
N LEU A 12 3.80 -7.33 6.74
CA LEU A 12 4.42 -6.15 6.14
C LEU A 12 4.84 -6.47 4.71
N ASN A 13 4.58 -5.56 3.78
CA ASN A 13 5.12 -5.63 2.43
C ASN A 13 6.57 -5.09 2.39
N ALA A 14 7.23 -5.15 1.24
CA ALA A 14 8.58 -4.63 1.04
C ALA A 14 8.67 -3.14 1.41
N GLU A 15 9.82 -2.69 1.89
CA GLU A 15 10.09 -1.30 2.32
C GLU A 15 9.07 -0.74 3.32
N SER A 16 8.54 -1.60 4.21
CA SER A 16 7.55 -1.19 5.20
C SER A 16 8.07 -1.37 6.61
N SER A 17 7.70 -0.45 7.48
CA SER A 17 8.04 -0.48 8.90
C SER A 17 6.82 -0.34 9.79
N LEU A 18 6.82 -1.09 10.89
CA LEU A 18 5.81 -1.02 11.95
C LEU A 18 6.51 -0.83 13.29
N SER A 19 6.09 0.17 14.04
CA SER A 19 6.60 0.41 15.39
C SER A 19 5.48 0.64 16.39
N TYR A 20 5.71 0.30 17.64
CA TYR A 20 4.82 0.56 18.76
C TYR A 20 5.63 0.75 20.05
N THR A 21 5.03 1.41 21.05
CA THR A 21 5.68 1.68 22.33
C THR A 21 5.61 0.48 23.27
N HIS A 22 6.48 0.42 24.29
CA HIS A 22 6.54 -0.68 25.26
C HIS A 22 5.29 -0.82 26.12
N ASP A 23 4.46 0.22 26.18
CA ASP A 23 3.18 0.29 26.90
C ASP A 23 1.98 -0.06 26.01
N PHE A 24 2.23 -0.57 24.77
CA PHE A 24 1.20 -1.06 23.88
C PHE A 24 0.20 -1.98 24.60
N GLY A 25 -1.09 -1.68 24.43
CA GLY A 25 -2.18 -2.45 25.05
C GLY A 25 -2.51 -2.10 26.50
N ARG A 26 -1.78 -1.19 27.15
CA ARG A 26 -2.14 -0.71 28.51
C ARG A 26 -3.35 0.22 28.43
N GLU A 27 -3.21 1.36 27.78
CA GLU A 27 -4.29 2.32 27.53
C GLU A 27 -4.81 2.25 26.11
N LEU A 28 -3.90 2.25 25.12
CA LEU A 28 -4.19 2.21 23.71
C LEU A 28 -3.43 1.05 23.04
N ARG A 29 -4.01 0.49 21.98
CA ARG A 29 -3.36 -0.44 21.08
C ARG A 29 -2.95 0.33 19.82
N GLN A 30 -1.91 1.14 19.93
CA GLN A 30 -1.47 2.01 18.84
C GLN A 30 -0.16 1.52 18.22
N VAL A 31 -0.12 1.52 16.90
CA VAL A 31 1.07 1.25 16.08
C VAL A 31 1.29 2.40 15.11
N ASN A 32 2.56 2.64 14.74
CA ASN A 32 2.91 3.56 13.66
C ASN A 32 3.30 2.73 12.44
N LEU A 33 2.73 3.06 11.28
CA LEU A 33 2.99 2.38 10.01
C LEU A 33 3.57 3.36 9.00
N GLU A 34 4.64 2.91 8.32
CA GLU A 34 5.15 3.48 7.09
C GLU A 34 5.24 2.36 6.05
N GLY A 35 4.74 2.58 4.84
CA GLY A 35 4.66 1.57 3.80
C GLY A 35 3.32 0.82 3.75
N GLU A 36 3.32 -0.46 3.46
CA GLU A 36 2.12 -1.28 3.30
C GLU A 36 2.06 -2.43 4.29
N ALA A 37 0.89 -2.58 4.92
CA ALA A 37 0.63 -3.67 5.85
C ALA A 37 -0.80 -4.19 5.77
N TYR A 38 -0.92 -5.48 5.95
CA TYR A 38 -2.19 -6.18 6.17
C TYR A 38 -2.32 -6.55 7.64
N PHE A 39 -3.48 -6.23 8.21
CA PHE A 39 -3.80 -6.43 9.63
C PHE A 39 -4.95 -7.41 9.80
N GLU A 40 -4.81 -8.34 10.72
CA GLU A 40 -5.88 -9.13 11.31
C GLU A 40 -5.95 -8.80 12.79
N VAL A 41 -6.75 -7.78 13.13
CA VAL A 41 -6.78 -7.21 14.48
C VAL A 41 -7.65 -8.06 15.41
N THR A 42 -7.09 -8.45 16.54
CA THR A 42 -7.81 -9.13 17.62
C THR A 42 -8.94 -8.23 18.14
N ARG A 43 -10.18 -8.78 18.19
CA ARG A 43 -11.35 -8.02 18.62
C ARG A 43 -11.26 -7.62 20.10
N ASN A 44 -11.41 -6.35 20.36
CA ASN A 44 -11.52 -5.75 21.68
C ASN A 44 -12.28 -4.43 21.59
N GLU A 45 -13.53 -4.40 22.10
CA GLU A 45 -14.41 -3.22 22.01
C GLU A 45 -14.07 -2.16 23.07
N ASP A 46 -13.42 -2.56 24.16
CA ASP A 46 -13.06 -1.65 25.25
C ASP A 46 -11.76 -0.88 24.94
N LYS A 47 -10.93 -1.44 24.07
CA LYS A 47 -9.64 -0.84 23.70
C LYS A 47 -9.48 -0.84 22.17
N PRO A 48 -9.80 0.27 21.48
CA PRO A 48 -9.58 0.40 20.05
C PRO A 48 -8.12 0.15 19.66
N PHE A 49 -7.94 -0.39 18.46
CA PHE A 49 -6.64 -0.50 17.81
C PHE A 49 -6.49 0.64 16.81
N VAL A 50 -5.39 1.37 16.87
CA VAL A 50 -5.14 2.53 16.02
C VAL A 50 -3.86 2.31 15.21
N VAL A 51 -3.99 2.39 13.88
CA VAL A 51 -2.83 2.53 12.99
C VAL A 51 -2.64 4.02 12.71
N HIS A 52 -1.56 4.56 13.25
CA HIS A 52 -1.14 5.93 13.01
C HIS A 52 -0.22 5.98 11.80
N THR A 53 -0.49 6.90 10.89
CA THR A 53 0.37 7.24 9.75
C THR A 53 0.65 8.74 9.77
N LYS A 54 1.51 9.23 8.89
CA LYS A 54 1.83 10.66 8.77
C LYS A 54 0.59 11.56 8.55
N TYR A 55 -0.47 11.02 7.91
CA TYR A 55 -1.62 11.82 7.46
C TYR A 55 -2.95 11.38 8.06
N LEU A 56 -3.05 10.14 8.49
CA LEU A 56 -4.32 9.52 8.89
C LEU A 56 -4.14 8.67 10.15
N ASP A 57 -5.17 8.70 11.01
CA ASP A 57 -5.40 7.72 12.05
C ASP A 57 -6.50 6.76 11.60
N ILE A 58 -6.24 5.46 11.72
CA ILE A 58 -7.12 4.38 11.30
C ILE A 58 -7.49 3.57 12.55
N GLU A 59 -8.73 3.73 13.02
CA GLU A 59 -9.24 3.14 14.26
C GLU A 59 -10.15 1.95 13.96
N VAL A 60 -9.91 0.82 14.64
CA VAL A 60 -10.67 -0.41 14.50
C VAL A 60 -10.86 -1.13 15.85
N LEU A 61 -11.85 -2.02 15.94
CA LEU A 61 -12.14 -2.79 17.15
C LEU A 61 -11.85 -4.29 17.03
N GLY A 62 -11.73 -4.79 15.80
CA GLY A 62 -11.52 -6.20 15.46
C GLY A 62 -11.84 -6.40 13.99
N THR A 63 -10.86 -6.25 13.13
CA THR A 63 -11.05 -5.94 11.72
C THR A 63 -9.89 -6.52 10.91
N SER A 64 -10.18 -7.02 9.72
CA SER A 64 -9.17 -7.39 8.73
C SER A 64 -9.14 -6.35 7.62
N PHE A 65 -7.99 -5.74 7.38
CA PHE A 65 -7.83 -4.64 6.41
C PHE A 65 -6.40 -4.50 5.92
N ASN A 66 -6.25 -3.86 4.76
CA ASN A 66 -4.97 -3.46 4.18
C ASN A 66 -4.79 -1.94 4.26
N VAL A 67 -3.59 -1.49 4.55
CA VAL A 67 -3.19 -0.08 4.51
C VAL A 67 -1.97 0.06 3.61
N TYR A 68 -2.08 0.90 2.59
CA TYR A 68 -1.02 1.30 1.68
C TYR A 68 -0.67 2.77 1.93
N SER A 69 0.51 3.06 2.46
CA SER A 69 0.92 4.38 2.95
C SER A 69 2.40 4.66 2.73
N TYR A 70 2.93 4.45 1.52
CA TYR A 70 4.30 4.80 1.18
C TYR A 70 4.48 6.31 1.07
N GLU A 71 5.54 6.85 1.67
CA GLU A 71 5.77 8.31 1.74
C GLU A 71 5.91 8.96 0.36
N ARG A 72 6.59 8.30 -0.57
CA ARG A 72 6.87 8.80 -1.93
C ARG A 72 5.66 8.84 -2.85
N GLU A 73 4.56 8.20 -2.48
CA GLU A 73 3.36 8.12 -3.31
C GLU A 73 2.31 9.14 -2.90
N ASN A 74 1.62 9.73 -3.87
CA ASN A 74 0.64 10.80 -3.64
C ASN A 74 -0.69 10.30 -3.06
N VAL A 75 -0.97 9.00 -3.16
CA VAL A 75 -2.22 8.40 -2.71
C VAL A 75 -1.95 7.36 -1.63
N MET A 76 -2.68 7.44 -0.52
CA MET A 76 -2.81 6.36 0.45
C MET A 76 -4.10 5.59 0.18
N GLU A 77 -4.06 4.29 0.40
CA GLU A 77 -5.23 3.42 0.23
C GLU A 77 -5.47 2.59 1.50
N MET A 78 -6.72 2.52 1.93
CA MET A 78 -7.18 1.66 3.02
C MET A 78 -8.33 0.79 2.53
N ALA A 79 -8.15 -0.52 2.49
CA ALA A 79 -9.15 -1.47 2.00
C ALA A 79 -9.67 -2.34 3.15
N LEU A 80 -10.99 -2.41 3.30
CA LEU A 80 -11.63 -3.15 4.37
C LEU A 80 -12.16 -4.50 3.89
N ILE A 81 -11.64 -5.57 4.49
CA ILE A 81 -12.03 -6.95 4.21
C ILE A 81 -13.18 -7.36 5.14
N SER A 82 -13.02 -7.20 6.45
CA SER A 82 -14.04 -7.55 7.43
C SER A 82 -14.04 -6.60 8.62
N GLY A 83 -15.18 -6.37 9.25
CA GLY A 83 -15.33 -5.49 10.40
C GLY A 83 -15.77 -4.08 10.05
N ARG A 84 -15.18 -3.07 10.68
CA ARG A 84 -15.44 -1.64 10.45
C ARG A 84 -14.17 -0.83 10.67
N ILE A 85 -13.96 0.18 9.84
CA ILE A 85 -12.87 1.14 9.98
C ILE A 85 -13.46 2.54 10.19
N LYS A 86 -12.85 3.30 11.10
CA LYS A 86 -12.96 4.76 11.19
C LYS A 86 -11.61 5.35 10.78
N ILE A 87 -11.61 6.23 9.79
CA ILE A 87 -10.44 6.96 9.28
C ILE A 87 -10.61 8.41 9.69
N GLN A 88 -9.58 9.00 10.26
CA GLN A 88 -9.55 10.41 10.65
C GLN A 88 -8.29 11.08 10.09
N THR A 89 -8.43 12.27 9.48
CA THR A 89 -7.26 13.04 9.02
C THR A 89 -6.54 13.67 10.20
N CYS A 90 -5.20 13.69 10.15
CA CYS A 90 -4.37 14.37 11.14
C CYS A 90 -4.32 15.89 10.93
N SER A 91 -4.77 16.41 9.79
CA SER A 91 -4.81 17.85 9.47
C SER A 91 -6.09 18.52 9.98
N GLU A 92 -6.02 19.83 10.23
CA GLU A 92 -7.19 20.65 10.54
C GLU A 92 -7.74 21.35 9.27
N PRO A 93 -9.07 21.42 9.07
CA PRO A 93 -10.10 20.78 9.89
C PRO A 93 -10.10 19.26 9.70
N SER A 94 -10.20 18.54 10.82
CA SER A 94 -10.20 17.08 10.80
C SER A 94 -11.46 16.54 10.10
N ARG A 95 -11.27 15.52 9.25
CA ARG A 95 -12.35 14.82 8.54
C ARG A 95 -12.40 13.38 9.02
N VAL A 96 -13.61 12.85 9.18
CA VAL A 96 -13.86 11.46 9.58
C VAL A 96 -14.64 10.74 8.51
N VAL A 97 -14.17 9.54 8.15
CA VAL A 97 -14.81 8.64 7.18
C VAL A 97 -14.91 7.25 7.78
N TYR A 98 -15.99 6.54 7.47
CA TYR A 98 -16.20 5.15 7.88
C TYR A 98 -16.25 4.23 6.67
N LEU A 99 -15.59 3.07 6.76
CA LEU A 99 -15.67 2.01 5.75
C LEU A 99 -16.51 0.84 6.24
N LYS A 100 -17.22 0.21 5.30
CA LYS A 100 -17.88 -1.09 5.42
C LYS A 100 -17.09 -2.14 4.63
N PRO A 101 -17.27 -3.44 4.91
CA PRO A 101 -16.66 -4.50 4.13
C PRO A 101 -16.88 -4.33 2.63
N ASN A 102 -15.82 -4.60 1.86
CA ASN A 102 -15.74 -4.37 0.41
C ASN A 102 -15.82 -2.90 -0.01
N GLU A 103 -15.38 -2.00 0.87
CA GLU A 103 -15.09 -0.61 0.55
C GLU A 103 -13.62 -0.31 0.79
N LYS A 104 -13.10 0.63 0.00
CA LYS A 104 -11.79 1.22 0.19
C LYS A 104 -11.87 2.74 0.22
N ALA A 105 -10.96 3.36 0.97
CA ALA A 105 -10.73 4.80 0.95
C ALA A 105 -9.43 5.10 0.22
N LEU A 106 -9.47 6.13 -0.63
CA LEU A 106 -8.31 6.72 -1.28
C LEU A 106 -8.12 8.14 -0.71
N PHE A 107 -6.97 8.39 -0.12
CA PHE A 107 -6.59 9.70 0.39
C PHE A 107 -5.52 10.30 -0.50
N ASN A 108 -5.83 11.40 -1.15
CA ASN A 108 -4.87 12.17 -1.93
C ASN A 108 -4.13 13.14 -1.00
N LYS A 109 -2.83 13.00 -0.88
CA LYS A 109 -1.98 13.75 0.07
C LYS A 109 -1.86 15.24 -0.29
N GLU A 110 -1.93 15.59 -1.56
CA GLU A 110 -1.82 16.99 -2.01
C GLU A 110 -3.11 17.75 -1.74
N SER A 111 -4.26 17.18 -2.11
CA SER A 111 -5.56 17.85 -1.94
C SER A 111 -6.19 17.64 -0.56
N GLY A 112 -5.73 16.64 0.22
CA GLY A 112 -6.35 16.23 1.49
C GLY A 112 -7.75 15.62 1.32
N ILE A 113 -8.13 15.21 0.10
CA ILE A 113 -9.45 14.64 -0.19
C ILE A 113 -9.43 13.13 0.07
N ILE A 114 -10.47 12.64 0.75
CA ILE A 114 -10.76 11.21 0.91
C ILE A 114 -11.94 10.87 0.02
N THR A 115 -11.79 9.86 -0.84
CA THR A 115 -12.88 9.24 -1.60
C THR A 115 -13.10 7.81 -1.14
N VAL A 116 -14.35 7.34 -1.18
CA VAL A 116 -14.72 5.97 -0.83
C VAL A 116 -15.27 5.27 -2.06
N GLU A 117 -14.74 4.08 -2.33
CA GLU A 117 -15.09 3.27 -3.49
C GLU A 117 -15.39 1.83 -3.08
N LYS A 118 -16.12 1.11 -3.92
CA LYS A 118 -16.30 -0.34 -3.75
C LYS A 118 -15.10 -1.09 -4.29
N THR A 119 -14.73 -2.15 -3.59
CA THR A 119 -13.69 -3.10 -4.03
C THR A 119 -14.10 -4.54 -3.71
N ASP A 120 -13.52 -5.50 -4.43
CA ASP A 120 -13.58 -6.92 -4.09
C ASP A 120 -12.34 -7.38 -3.29
N ASN A 121 -11.49 -6.44 -2.91
CA ASN A 121 -10.24 -6.61 -2.16
C ASN A 121 -9.14 -7.45 -2.86
N ARG A 122 -9.38 -7.95 -4.08
CA ARG A 122 -8.42 -8.82 -4.78
C ARG A 122 -7.14 -8.11 -5.14
N PHE A 123 -7.24 -6.82 -5.49
CA PHE A 123 -6.09 -5.99 -5.86
C PHE A 123 -5.30 -5.59 -4.63
N GLU A 124 -6.00 -5.09 -3.62
CA GLU A 124 -5.42 -4.56 -2.39
C GLU A 124 -4.75 -5.65 -1.54
N THR A 125 -5.08 -6.92 -1.76
CA THR A 125 -4.50 -8.07 -1.06
C THR A 125 -3.69 -9.00 -1.95
N ALA A 126 -3.49 -8.67 -3.22
CA ALA A 126 -2.74 -9.48 -4.20
C ALA A 126 -1.31 -9.79 -3.71
N TRP A 127 -0.64 -8.78 -3.15
CA TRP A 127 0.71 -8.89 -2.65
C TRP A 127 0.90 -9.94 -1.54
N LEU A 128 -0.16 -10.30 -0.79
CA LEU A 128 -0.13 -11.37 0.20
C LEU A 128 0.16 -12.75 -0.41
N ARG A 129 -0.10 -12.92 -1.70
CA ARG A 129 0.17 -14.13 -2.49
C ARG A 129 1.42 -13.99 -3.34
N GLY A 130 2.06 -12.79 -3.32
CA GLY A 130 3.20 -12.47 -4.18
C GLY A 130 2.83 -11.92 -5.55
N ASP A 131 1.53 -11.72 -5.82
CA ASP A 131 1.06 -11.20 -7.11
C ASP A 131 1.27 -9.67 -7.18
N LEU A 132 1.70 -9.17 -8.34
CA LEU A 132 1.70 -7.76 -8.68
C LEU A 132 0.56 -7.49 -9.67
N VAL A 133 -0.45 -6.77 -9.23
CA VAL A 133 -1.64 -6.48 -10.03
C VAL A 133 -1.79 -4.97 -10.21
N PHE A 134 -2.01 -4.57 -11.46
CA PHE A 134 -2.14 -3.17 -11.88
C PHE A 134 -3.46 -2.96 -12.62
N ARG A 135 -4.14 -1.85 -12.35
CA ARG A 135 -5.37 -1.45 -13.02
C ARG A 135 -5.35 0.04 -13.29
N SER A 136 -5.20 0.41 -14.57
CA SER A 136 -5.06 1.83 -14.98
C SER A 136 -4.06 2.58 -14.09
N THR A 137 -2.92 1.94 -13.83
CA THR A 137 -1.83 2.46 -12.98
C THR A 137 -0.82 3.15 -13.88
N THR A 138 -0.33 4.32 -13.50
CA THR A 138 0.70 5.03 -14.28
C THR A 138 1.97 4.20 -14.36
N LEU A 139 2.71 4.30 -15.47
CA LEU A 139 3.97 3.57 -15.61
C LEU A 139 4.95 3.93 -14.48
N SER A 140 5.00 5.19 -14.06
CA SER A 140 5.83 5.60 -12.92
C SER A 140 5.48 4.84 -11.63
N ASP A 141 4.18 4.64 -11.33
CA ASP A 141 3.75 3.88 -10.15
C ASP A 141 3.99 2.38 -10.32
N VAL A 142 3.87 1.86 -11.56
CA VAL A 142 4.24 0.47 -11.89
C VAL A 142 5.71 0.24 -11.57
N LEU A 143 6.60 1.10 -12.11
CA LEU A 143 8.05 0.99 -11.90
C LEU A 143 8.41 1.11 -10.41
N ALA A 144 7.81 2.05 -9.67
CA ALA A 144 8.03 2.17 -8.23
C ALA A 144 7.62 0.91 -7.44
N LYS A 145 6.53 0.24 -7.83
CA LYS A 145 6.15 -1.05 -7.23
C LYS A 145 7.10 -2.18 -7.59
N LEU A 146 7.63 -2.19 -8.82
CA LEU A 146 8.65 -3.15 -9.24
C LEU A 146 9.97 -2.96 -8.49
N GLU A 147 10.44 -1.70 -8.34
CA GLU A 147 11.62 -1.37 -7.55
C GLU A 147 11.52 -1.98 -6.14
N ARG A 148 10.40 -1.73 -5.45
CA ARG A 148 10.16 -2.27 -4.10
C ARG A 148 10.11 -3.81 -4.08
N ARG A 149 9.44 -4.40 -5.04
CA ARG A 149 9.25 -5.87 -5.08
C ARG A 149 10.54 -6.62 -5.29
N TYR A 150 11.41 -6.10 -6.17
CA TYR A 150 12.63 -6.79 -6.62
C TYR A 150 13.91 -6.22 -6.00
N GLY A 151 13.84 -5.10 -5.28
CA GLY A 151 15.00 -4.45 -4.66
C GLY A 151 15.97 -3.86 -5.70
N VAL A 152 15.45 -3.29 -6.78
CA VAL A 152 16.22 -2.68 -7.88
C VAL A 152 15.90 -1.18 -7.98
N ASN A 153 16.74 -0.43 -8.73
CA ASN A 153 16.48 0.97 -9.08
C ASN A 153 16.14 1.02 -10.57
N ILE A 154 15.01 1.63 -10.95
CA ILE A 154 14.60 1.75 -12.34
C ILE A 154 14.61 3.19 -12.77
N HIS A 155 15.45 3.52 -13.74
CA HIS A 155 15.66 4.86 -14.25
C HIS A 155 14.89 5.05 -15.56
N LEU A 156 13.81 5.81 -15.54
CA LEU A 156 13.03 6.17 -16.72
C LEU A 156 13.61 7.46 -17.32
N ASN A 157 14.40 7.34 -18.41
CA ASN A 157 15.03 8.48 -19.05
C ASN A 157 14.06 9.35 -19.87
N ASP A 158 12.95 8.76 -20.33
CA ASP A 158 11.89 9.48 -21.03
C ASP A 158 10.66 9.65 -20.12
N SER A 159 10.48 10.87 -19.62
CA SER A 159 9.33 11.21 -18.78
C SER A 159 7.98 11.23 -19.53
N SER A 160 7.97 11.15 -20.86
CA SER A 160 6.74 11.12 -21.66
C SER A 160 5.91 9.89 -21.36
N LEU A 161 6.55 8.74 -21.08
CA LEU A 161 5.91 7.48 -20.75
C LEU A 161 5.40 7.40 -19.30
N ALA A 162 5.88 8.29 -18.43
CA ALA A 162 5.62 8.21 -16.98
C ALA A 162 4.13 8.13 -16.61
N ASN A 163 3.27 8.83 -17.39
CA ASN A 163 1.84 8.93 -17.14
C ASN A 163 1.01 7.92 -17.94
N ASP A 164 1.63 7.09 -18.78
CA ASP A 164 0.91 6.07 -19.54
C ASP A 164 0.34 5.02 -18.59
N LEU A 165 -0.88 4.56 -18.88
CA LEU A 165 -1.61 3.69 -17.99
C LEU A 165 -1.37 2.21 -18.36
N PHE A 166 -1.03 1.43 -17.36
CA PHE A 166 -0.87 -0.02 -17.45
C PHE A 166 -1.99 -0.75 -16.72
N THR A 167 -2.51 -1.81 -17.34
CA THR A 167 -3.41 -2.76 -16.68
C THR A 167 -2.93 -4.17 -16.99
N GLY A 168 -2.62 -4.93 -15.97
CA GLY A 168 -2.11 -6.28 -16.08
C GLY A 168 -1.72 -6.86 -14.75
N ASN A 169 -1.19 -8.08 -14.76
CA ASN A 169 -0.64 -8.72 -13.59
C ASN A 169 0.68 -9.42 -13.93
N PHE A 170 1.59 -9.41 -12.97
CA PHE A 170 2.84 -10.16 -13.02
C PHE A 170 2.87 -11.14 -11.85
N ASP A 171 3.16 -12.38 -12.15
CA ASP A 171 3.38 -13.48 -11.21
C ASP A 171 4.82 -14.01 -11.28
N SER A 172 5.69 -13.31 -12.04
CA SER A 172 7.09 -13.71 -12.23
C SER A 172 7.93 -13.47 -10.97
N GLU A 173 8.85 -14.38 -10.72
CA GLU A 173 9.90 -14.25 -9.71
C GLU A 173 11.10 -13.40 -10.19
N TYR A 174 11.20 -13.14 -11.50
CA TYR A 174 12.35 -12.48 -12.12
C TYR A 174 11.97 -11.14 -12.74
N ILE A 175 12.67 -10.07 -12.31
CA ILE A 175 12.43 -8.71 -12.82
C ILE A 175 12.67 -8.60 -14.33
N VAL A 176 13.62 -9.35 -14.89
CA VAL A 176 13.93 -9.33 -16.32
C VAL A 176 12.73 -9.77 -17.17
N GLU A 177 12.00 -10.79 -16.75
CA GLU A 177 10.79 -11.25 -17.45
C GLU A 177 9.68 -10.17 -17.45
N VAL A 178 9.57 -9.45 -16.34
CA VAL A 178 8.62 -8.32 -16.24
C VAL A 178 9.04 -7.17 -17.13
N MET A 179 10.34 -6.83 -17.16
CA MET A 179 10.87 -5.77 -18.02
C MET A 179 10.72 -6.12 -19.52
N ASP A 180 10.94 -7.38 -19.92
CA ASP A 180 10.71 -7.85 -21.29
C ASP A 180 9.25 -7.69 -21.75
N LEU A 181 8.29 -7.87 -20.82
CA LEU A 181 6.86 -7.66 -21.11
C LEU A 181 6.53 -6.18 -21.24
N LEU A 182 7.10 -5.32 -20.37
CA LEU A 182 6.90 -3.88 -20.45
C LEU A 182 7.56 -3.27 -21.68
N GLU A 183 8.77 -3.70 -22.02
CA GLU A 183 9.49 -3.31 -23.26
C GLU A 183 8.62 -3.51 -24.50
N ARG A 184 8.00 -4.69 -24.63
CA ARG A 184 7.09 -4.99 -25.76
C ARG A 184 5.79 -4.19 -25.76
N HIS A 185 5.34 -3.77 -24.56
CA HIS A 185 4.08 -3.02 -24.42
C HIS A 185 4.26 -1.54 -24.74
N TYR A 186 5.40 -0.95 -24.35
CA TYR A 186 5.66 0.49 -24.44
C TYR A 186 6.66 0.88 -25.53
N ASP A 187 7.17 -0.10 -26.30
CA ASP A 187 8.14 0.13 -27.40
C ASP A 187 9.40 0.91 -26.92
N PHE A 188 9.88 0.61 -25.71
CA PHE A 188 11.15 1.10 -25.19
C PHE A 188 12.21 -0.01 -25.21
N THR A 189 13.46 0.31 -24.93
CA THR A 189 14.55 -0.64 -24.67
C THR A 189 15.08 -0.46 -23.26
N TYR A 190 15.74 -1.48 -22.69
CA TYR A 190 16.35 -1.34 -21.38
C TYR A 190 17.69 -2.05 -21.26
N ASP A 191 18.55 -1.56 -20.36
CA ASP A 191 19.78 -2.25 -19.95
C ASP A 191 19.87 -2.42 -18.43
N VAL A 192 20.50 -3.53 -17.99
CA VAL A 192 20.68 -3.87 -16.58
C VAL A 192 22.15 -3.73 -16.21
N ARG A 193 22.44 -2.98 -15.13
CA ARG A 193 23.79 -2.75 -14.60
C ARG A 193 23.79 -2.97 -13.09
N GLY A 194 24.05 -4.19 -12.66
CA GLY A 194 23.90 -4.56 -11.25
C GLY A 194 22.45 -4.48 -10.82
N ASP A 195 22.14 -3.65 -9.82
CA ASP A 195 20.78 -3.43 -9.32
C ASP A 195 20.07 -2.25 -10.01
N ASP A 196 20.73 -1.59 -10.98
CA ASP A 196 20.17 -0.47 -11.75
C ASP A 196 19.65 -0.95 -13.12
N ILE A 197 18.44 -0.54 -13.48
CA ILE A 197 17.79 -0.79 -14.76
C ILE A 197 17.54 0.57 -15.43
N PHE A 198 18.02 0.75 -16.65
CA PHE A 198 17.89 1.99 -17.40
C PHE A 198 16.96 1.78 -18.58
N ILE A 199 15.85 2.54 -18.62
CA ILE A 199 14.87 2.51 -19.72
C ILE A 199 15.21 3.62 -20.70
N HIS A 200 15.27 3.28 -22.00
CA HIS A 200 15.58 4.16 -23.11
C HIS A 200 14.43 4.18 -24.12
N PRO A 201 14.19 5.32 -24.81
CA PRO A 201 13.21 5.41 -25.89
C PRO A 201 13.48 4.43 -27.03
#